data_986dff223fb3ee0afc0e5d14aaf2d869
#
_entry.id   986dff223fb3ee0afc0e5d14aaf2d869
#
_cell.length_a   1.000
_cell.length_b   1.000
_cell.length_c   1.000
_cell.angle_alpha   90.00
_cell.angle_beta   90.00
_cell.angle_gamma   90.00
#
_symmetry.space_group_name_H-M   'P 1'
#
loop_
_entity.id
_entity.type
_entity.pdbx_description
1 polymer ?
#
loop_
_entity_poly.entity_id
_entity_poly.type
_entity_poly.pdbx_seq_one_letter_code
_entity_poly.pdbx_strand_id
1 'polypeptide(L)'
;MDREDNNIESLFQDLVKESGYTGRQTEVIHPHVSDVSFRVNEAINVLRGNIQLSGSNIKTIAVTSSIANEGKSSIAFRLAKSMAGLEKRILFIDCDIRNSTIQNRYDIVGEKKGLSEYLCGNISKEKIIYRTDDKYLDMIFTGAVAPNPSELVSGPLFAELMEFVRSVYDYVIVDTPPLNLVIDGLLIAKQCDGTVLVVESGRTDRAQADKAKQQIQYAGIRLLGAVLNKAPVYEKRYGYGYGYGYGYGYGYGYGYGYGKSAKKNGKEKKK
;
A
#
# COMPACT_ATOMS: atom_id res chain seq x y z
N MET A 1 -1.16 -14.52 26.20
CA MET A 1 -1.71 -13.72 25.10
C MET A 1 -2.24 -12.37 25.57
N ASP A 2 -2.75 -12.24 26.79
CA ASP A 2 -3.36 -10.99 27.30
C ASP A 2 -2.41 -9.92 27.89
N ARG A 3 -1.11 -10.20 28.03
CA ARG A 3 -0.13 -9.26 28.60
C ARG A 3 0.53 -8.34 27.56
N GLU A 4 0.66 -8.77 26.33
CA GLU A 4 1.26 -7.96 25.25
C GLU A 4 0.23 -6.97 24.65
N ASP A 5 -1.04 -7.36 24.57
CA ASP A 5 -2.12 -6.48 24.11
C ASP A 5 -2.33 -5.29 25.06
N ASN A 6 -2.20 -5.50 26.39
CA ASN A 6 -2.24 -4.42 27.37
C ASN A 6 -1.04 -3.46 27.30
N ASN A 7 0.12 -3.92 26.81
CA ASN A 7 1.30 -3.08 26.70
C ASN A 7 1.23 -2.13 25.49
N ILE A 8 0.62 -2.57 24.38
CA ILE A 8 0.42 -1.75 23.17
C ILE A 8 -0.65 -0.68 23.42
N GLU A 9 -1.75 -1.06 24.09
CA GLU A 9 -2.80 -0.12 24.48
C GLU A 9 -2.27 0.92 25.50
N SER A 10 -1.43 0.50 26.46
CA SER A 10 -0.82 1.41 27.43
C SER A 10 0.22 2.35 26.81
N LEU A 11 1.07 1.87 25.91
CA LEU A 11 2.03 2.69 25.16
C LEU A 11 1.31 3.71 24.26
N PHE A 12 0.20 3.32 23.68
CA PHE A 12 -0.65 4.22 22.89
C PHE A 12 -1.34 5.24 23.81
N GLN A 13 -1.82 4.81 24.98
CA GLN A 13 -2.41 5.68 26.00
C GLN A 13 -1.39 6.68 26.58
N ASP A 14 -0.13 6.28 26.70
CA ASP A 14 0.95 7.14 27.20
C ASP A 14 1.41 8.16 26.16
N LEU A 15 1.57 7.76 24.89
CA LEU A 15 1.77 8.68 23.77
C LEU A 15 0.59 9.65 23.57
N VAL A 16 -0.63 9.16 23.82
CA VAL A 16 -1.87 9.90 23.82
C VAL A 16 -1.90 10.94 24.95
N LYS A 17 -1.46 10.60 26.15
CA LYS A 17 -1.39 11.53 27.29
C LYS A 17 -0.33 12.60 27.10
N GLU A 18 0.84 12.25 26.56
CA GLU A 18 1.91 13.20 26.28
C GLU A 18 1.59 14.15 25.11
N SER A 19 0.81 13.70 24.13
CA SER A 19 0.41 14.49 22.95
C SER A 19 -0.93 15.23 23.11
N GLY A 20 -1.64 15.10 24.26
CA GLY A 20 -2.99 15.61 24.45
C GLY A 20 -4.05 14.87 23.61
N TYR A 21 -3.77 13.67 23.17
CA TYR A 21 -4.64 12.85 22.32
C TYR A 21 -5.82 12.26 23.10
N THR A 22 -7.00 12.83 23.00
CA THR A 22 -8.21 12.46 23.75
C THR A 22 -9.21 11.59 22.97
N GLY A 23 -8.74 10.66 22.15
CA GLY A 23 -9.62 9.59 21.66
C GLY A 23 -9.81 9.51 20.15
N ARG A 24 -9.51 8.32 19.64
CA ARG A 24 -9.91 7.81 18.32
C ARG A 24 -11.44 7.78 18.22
N GLN A 25 -11.94 7.72 17.00
CA GLN A 25 -13.35 7.40 16.76
C GLN A 25 -13.69 6.06 17.43
N THR A 26 -14.81 6.02 18.14
CA THR A 26 -15.33 4.79 18.76
C THR A 26 -15.94 3.83 17.76
N GLU A 27 -16.25 4.33 16.56
CA GLU A 27 -16.79 3.53 15.46
C GLU A 27 -15.70 2.64 14.87
N VAL A 28 -15.95 1.33 14.83
CA VAL A 28 -15.12 0.34 14.14
C VAL A 28 -15.69 0.15 12.75
N ILE A 29 -14.84 0.32 11.71
CA ILE A 29 -15.23 0.09 10.33
C ILE A 29 -14.83 -1.32 9.88
N HIS A 30 -15.63 -1.90 8.97
CA HIS A 30 -15.44 -3.26 8.45
C HIS A 30 -15.22 -3.21 6.93
N PRO A 31 -13.99 -2.93 6.45
CA PRO A 31 -13.74 -2.85 5.02
C PRO A 31 -13.90 -4.22 4.36
N HIS A 32 -14.89 -4.37 3.48
CA HIS A 32 -15.05 -5.59 2.73
C HIS A 32 -14.00 -5.71 1.63
N VAL A 33 -13.08 -6.66 1.76
CA VAL A 33 -12.01 -6.92 0.78
C VAL A 33 -12.29 -8.24 0.08
N SER A 34 -12.66 -8.17 -1.19
CA SER A 34 -12.84 -9.37 -1.99
C SER A 34 -11.55 -10.19 -2.08
N ASP A 35 -11.69 -11.51 -2.02
CA ASP A 35 -10.60 -12.44 -2.20
C ASP A 35 -9.92 -12.26 -3.56
N VAL A 36 -8.62 -12.46 -3.57
CA VAL A 36 -7.83 -12.47 -4.79
C VAL A 36 -7.05 -13.77 -4.90
N SER A 37 -6.59 -14.07 -6.11
CA SER A 37 -5.79 -15.25 -6.34
C SER A 37 -4.52 -15.24 -5.48
N PHE A 38 -4.02 -16.44 -5.15
CA PHE A 38 -2.75 -16.63 -4.45
C PHE A 38 -1.61 -15.82 -5.08
N ARG A 39 -1.56 -15.75 -6.42
CA ARG A 39 -0.53 -14.99 -7.15
C ARG A 39 -0.57 -13.49 -6.87
N VAL A 40 -1.76 -12.90 -6.74
CA VAL A 40 -1.90 -11.48 -6.39
C VAL A 40 -1.41 -11.24 -4.96
N ASN A 41 -1.77 -12.12 -4.03
CA ASN A 41 -1.28 -12.03 -2.65
C ASN A 41 0.25 -12.13 -2.58
N GLU A 42 0.86 -13.06 -3.32
CA GLU A 42 2.32 -13.17 -3.39
C GLU A 42 2.98 -11.95 -4.03
N ALA A 43 2.39 -11.35 -5.06
CA ALA A 43 2.90 -10.11 -5.64
C ALA A 43 2.86 -8.95 -4.64
N ILE A 44 1.82 -8.84 -3.83
CA ILE A 44 1.74 -7.86 -2.73
C ILE A 44 2.78 -8.16 -1.65
N ASN A 45 3.01 -9.41 -1.28
CA ASN A 45 4.04 -9.81 -0.32
C ASN A 45 5.45 -9.44 -0.83
N VAL A 46 5.73 -9.65 -2.12
CA VAL A 46 6.99 -9.23 -2.77
C VAL A 46 7.13 -7.69 -2.74
N LEU A 47 6.07 -6.94 -3.06
CA LEU A 47 6.08 -5.48 -2.99
C LEU A 47 6.38 -5.01 -1.56
N ARG A 48 5.71 -5.59 -0.56
CA ARG A 48 5.96 -5.33 0.87
C ARG A 48 7.43 -5.59 1.23
N GLY A 49 7.97 -6.76 0.88
CA GLY A 49 9.35 -7.12 1.13
C GLY A 49 10.35 -6.13 0.51
N ASN A 50 10.12 -5.72 -0.73
CA ASN A 50 10.95 -4.74 -1.42
C ASN A 50 10.94 -3.37 -0.73
N ILE A 51 9.78 -2.93 -0.22
CA ILE A 51 9.66 -1.68 0.55
C ILE A 51 10.46 -1.80 1.86
N GLN A 52 10.31 -2.90 2.61
CA GLN A 52 11.05 -3.14 3.85
C GLN A 52 12.58 -3.16 3.63
N LEU A 53 13.04 -3.71 2.52
CA LEU A 53 14.45 -3.73 2.12
C LEU A 53 14.97 -2.38 1.60
N SER A 54 14.09 -1.44 1.27
CA SER A 54 14.49 -0.12 0.75
C SER A 54 15.10 0.79 1.81
N GLY A 55 14.98 0.45 3.10
CA GLY A 55 15.62 1.16 4.22
C GLY A 55 14.72 1.26 5.45
N SER A 56 15.34 1.19 6.63
CA SER A 56 14.64 1.24 7.92
C SER A 56 13.98 2.61 8.22
N ASN A 57 14.37 3.64 7.51
CA ASN A 57 13.81 4.98 7.64
C ASN A 57 12.55 5.21 6.78
N ILE A 58 12.16 4.24 5.95
CA ILE A 58 10.96 4.31 5.12
C ILE A 58 9.76 3.88 5.94
N LYS A 59 8.98 4.84 6.39
CA LYS A 59 7.73 4.64 7.14
C LYS A 59 6.50 5.10 6.38
N THR A 60 6.58 6.25 5.70
CA THR A 60 5.46 6.84 4.97
C THR A 60 5.64 6.60 3.47
N ILE A 61 4.70 5.88 2.87
CA ILE A 61 4.78 5.43 1.47
C ILE A 61 3.58 5.97 0.69
N ALA A 62 3.84 6.87 -0.26
CA ALA A 62 2.83 7.29 -1.22
C ALA A 62 2.65 6.22 -2.31
N VAL A 63 1.41 5.89 -2.61
CA VAL A 63 1.06 5.03 -3.74
C VAL A 63 0.28 5.88 -4.74
N THR A 64 0.84 6.03 -5.91
CA THR A 64 0.29 6.87 -6.99
C THR A 64 0.20 6.10 -8.31
N SER A 65 -0.33 6.75 -9.33
CA SER A 65 -0.40 6.19 -10.69
C SER A 65 -0.14 7.26 -11.75
N SER A 66 0.11 6.82 -12.99
CA SER A 66 0.29 7.75 -14.11
C SER A 66 -1.02 8.40 -14.50
N ILE A 67 -2.08 7.59 -14.64
CA ILE A 67 -3.43 7.98 -15.05
C ILE A 67 -4.48 7.39 -14.10
N ALA A 68 -5.75 7.80 -14.25
CA ALA A 68 -6.85 7.28 -13.44
C ALA A 68 -7.11 5.79 -13.73
N ASN A 69 -7.64 5.07 -12.72
CA ASN A 69 -8.11 3.68 -12.80
C ASN A 69 -7.03 2.61 -13.07
N GLU A 70 -5.75 2.90 -12.83
CA GLU A 70 -4.66 1.91 -12.90
C GLU A 70 -4.64 0.95 -11.70
N GLY A 71 -5.50 1.18 -10.70
CA GLY A 71 -5.64 0.31 -9.53
C GLY A 71 -4.78 0.70 -8.33
N LYS A 72 -4.26 1.95 -8.30
CA LYS A 72 -3.45 2.49 -7.19
C LYS A 72 -4.06 2.21 -5.82
N SER A 73 -5.33 2.61 -5.61
CA SER A 73 -6.03 2.46 -4.33
C SER A 73 -6.19 1.00 -3.90
N SER A 74 -6.43 0.08 -4.85
CA SER A 74 -6.49 -1.36 -4.55
C SER A 74 -5.12 -1.91 -4.14
N ILE A 75 -4.05 -1.49 -4.79
CA ILE A 75 -2.68 -1.88 -4.44
C ILE A 75 -2.30 -1.28 -3.09
N ALA A 76 -2.58 0.01 -2.86
CA ALA A 76 -2.30 0.70 -1.60
C ALA A 76 -2.98 0.03 -0.41
N PHE A 77 -4.28 -0.26 -0.51
CA PHE A 77 -5.02 -0.89 0.57
C PHE A 77 -4.58 -2.34 0.84
N ARG A 78 -4.34 -3.13 -0.23
CA ARG A 78 -3.81 -4.50 -0.08
C ARG A 78 -2.41 -4.52 0.52
N LEU A 79 -1.57 -3.55 0.18
CA LEU A 79 -0.25 -3.37 0.79
C LEU A 79 -0.39 -3.07 2.29
N ALA A 80 -1.29 -2.15 2.67
CA ALA A 80 -1.58 -1.83 4.07
C ALA A 80 -2.03 -3.07 4.85
N LYS A 81 -3.00 -3.85 4.33
CA LYS A 81 -3.43 -5.11 4.93
C LYS A 81 -2.29 -6.14 5.03
N SER A 82 -1.48 -6.28 4.00
CA SER A 82 -0.33 -7.20 4.01
C SER A 82 0.70 -6.83 5.07
N MET A 83 0.91 -5.52 5.33
CA MET A 83 1.79 -5.05 6.39
C MET A 83 1.17 -5.24 7.79
N ALA A 84 -0.14 -5.02 7.95
CA ALA A 84 -0.88 -5.26 9.19
C ALA A 84 -0.82 -6.75 9.59
N GLY A 85 -0.86 -7.67 8.63
CA GLY A 85 -0.67 -9.11 8.84
C GLY A 85 0.68 -9.51 9.43
N LEU A 86 1.64 -8.60 9.54
CA LEU A 86 2.90 -8.76 10.27
C LEU A 86 2.85 -8.18 11.70
N GLU A 87 1.65 -7.91 12.21
CA GLU A 87 1.42 -7.31 13.54
C GLU A 87 2.07 -5.91 13.69
N LYS A 88 2.21 -5.19 12.57
CA LYS A 88 2.68 -3.80 12.55
C LYS A 88 1.51 -2.84 12.56
N ARG A 89 1.64 -1.74 13.32
CA ARG A 89 0.62 -0.68 13.34
C ARG A 89 0.65 0.09 12.04
N ILE A 90 -0.40 -0.02 11.28
CA ILE A 90 -0.50 0.55 9.94
C ILE A 90 -1.61 1.59 9.92
N LEU A 91 -1.33 2.72 9.29
CA LEU A 91 -2.34 3.68 8.90
C LEU A 91 -2.48 3.70 7.39
N PHE A 92 -3.71 3.56 6.90
CA PHE A 92 -4.05 3.85 5.52
C PHE A 92 -4.70 5.23 5.42
N ILE A 93 -4.18 6.11 4.56
CA ILE A 93 -4.73 7.45 4.34
C ILE A 93 -5.21 7.56 2.89
N ASP A 94 -6.49 7.82 2.70
CA ASP A 94 -7.05 8.19 1.40
C ASP A 94 -6.89 9.70 1.19
N CYS A 95 -5.93 10.08 0.34
CA CYS A 95 -5.62 11.47 -0.01
C CYS A 95 -6.14 11.86 -1.41
N ASP A 96 -6.93 11.02 -2.09
CA ASP A 96 -7.56 11.40 -3.36
C ASP A 96 -8.84 12.23 -3.11
N ILE A 97 -8.68 13.41 -2.52
CA ILE A 97 -9.77 14.31 -2.09
C ILE A 97 -10.71 14.66 -3.26
N ARG A 98 -10.20 14.62 -4.51
CA ARG A 98 -10.99 14.96 -5.69
C ARG A 98 -11.92 13.84 -6.13
N ASN A 99 -11.49 12.59 -5.97
CA ASN A 99 -12.21 11.46 -6.52
C ASN A 99 -11.95 10.16 -5.74
N SER A 100 -12.22 10.19 -4.44
CA SER A 100 -12.14 8.99 -3.60
C SER A 100 -13.12 7.93 -4.07
N THR A 101 -12.65 6.69 -4.09
CA THR A 101 -13.46 5.50 -4.35
C THR A 101 -13.42 4.49 -3.20
N ILE A 102 -12.69 4.80 -2.12
CA ILE A 102 -12.37 3.86 -1.04
C ILE A 102 -13.64 3.41 -0.31
N GLN A 103 -14.50 4.33 0.11
CA GLN A 103 -15.72 3.98 0.84
C GLN A 103 -16.62 3.05 0.03
N ASN A 104 -16.89 3.40 -1.23
CA ASN A 104 -17.71 2.56 -2.12
C ASN A 104 -17.06 1.22 -2.47
N ARG A 105 -15.73 1.21 -2.65
CA ARG A 105 -14.97 0.01 -3.03
C ARG A 105 -14.93 -1.05 -1.95
N TYR A 106 -14.95 -0.63 -0.70
CA TYR A 106 -14.83 -1.51 0.47
C TYR A 106 -16.11 -1.57 1.30
N ASP A 107 -17.25 -1.18 0.71
CA ASP A 107 -18.60 -1.23 1.29
C ASP A 107 -18.70 -0.55 2.67
N ILE A 108 -17.98 0.56 2.84
CA ILE A 108 -17.97 1.31 4.10
C ILE A 108 -19.21 2.17 4.17
N VAL A 109 -20.08 1.86 5.12
CA VAL A 109 -21.40 2.47 5.31
C VAL A 109 -21.31 3.82 6.01
N GLY A 110 -22.14 4.75 5.60
CA GLY A 110 -22.31 6.07 6.21
C GLY A 110 -21.23 7.08 5.80
N GLU A 111 -21.56 8.34 5.90
CA GLU A 111 -20.65 9.45 5.62
C GLU A 111 -19.55 9.51 6.69
N LYS A 112 -18.30 9.55 6.28
CA LYS A 112 -17.13 9.64 7.18
C LYS A 112 -16.51 11.02 7.06
N LYS A 113 -16.39 11.72 8.19
CA LYS A 113 -15.54 12.91 8.26
C LYS A 113 -14.09 12.48 8.08
N GLY A 114 -13.30 13.29 7.40
CA GLY A 114 -11.96 12.88 7.03
C GLY A 114 -10.97 14.01 6.88
N LEU A 115 -10.04 13.79 5.99
CA LEU A 115 -8.89 14.66 5.75
C LEU A 115 -9.31 16.10 5.41
N SER A 116 -10.35 16.28 4.57
CA SER A 116 -10.82 17.60 4.15
C SER A 116 -11.29 18.45 5.32
N GLU A 117 -12.11 17.89 6.22
CA GLU A 117 -12.60 18.63 7.38
C GLU A 117 -11.48 18.98 8.35
N TYR A 118 -10.51 18.09 8.53
CA TYR A 118 -9.34 18.37 9.36
C TYR A 118 -8.47 19.47 8.73
N LEU A 119 -8.16 19.40 7.45
CA LEU A 119 -7.34 20.37 6.74
C LEU A 119 -8.00 21.76 6.65
N CYS A 120 -9.33 21.82 6.71
CA CYS A 120 -10.08 23.08 6.87
C CYS A 120 -10.12 23.60 8.32
N GLY A 121 -9.55 22.88 9.29
CA GLY A 121 -9.58 23.25 10.72
C GLY A 121 -10.92 23.01 11.42
N ASN A 122 -11.84 22.29 10.78
CA ASN A 122 -13.19 22.08 11.32
C ASN A 122 -13.26 21.00 12.41
N ILE A 123 -12.33 20.05 12.39
CA ILE A 123 -12.25 18.94 13.35
C ILE A 123 -10.81 18.61 13.71
N SER A 124 -10.59 17.96 14.84
CA SER A 124 -9.26 17.54 15.27
C SER A 124 -8.83 16.25 14.57
N LYS A 125 -7.51 16.00 14.51
CA LYS A 125 -6.90 14.82 13.86
C LYS A 125 -7.38 13.50 14.44
N GLU A 126 -7.70 13.46 15.73
CA GLU A 126 -8.18 12.27 16.42
C GLU A 126 -9.55 11.81 15.87
N LYS A 127 -10.37 12.75 15.44
CA LYS A 127 -11.73 12.49 14.94
C LYS A 127 -11.77 11.99 13.49
N ILE A 128 -10.64 11.95 12.79
CA ILE A 128 -10.57 11.44 11.43
C ILE A 128 -9.91 10.07 11.34
N ILE A 129 -9.35 9.53 12.45
CA ILE A 129 -8.71 8.23 12.49
C ILE A 129 -9.74 7.19 12.92
N TYR A 130 -10.08 6.27 12.04
CA TYR A 130 -11.02 5.18 12.25
C TYR A 130 -10.30 3.86 12.46
N ARG A 131 -10.72 3.11 13.50
CA ARG A 131 -10.27 1.72 13.68
C ARG A 131 -10.94 0.81 12.64
N THR A 132 -10.25 -0.25 12.24
CA THR A 132 -10.88 -1.32 11.45
C THR A 132 -11.09 -2.57 12.31
N ASP A 133 -11.74 -3.58 11.74
CA ASP A 133 -11.82 -4.93 12.30
C ASP A 133 -10.45 -5.65 12.38
N ASP A 134 -9.46 -5.18 11.64
CA ASP A 134 -8.07 -5.58 11.81
C ASP A 134 -7.40 -4.67 12.87
N LYS A 135 -7.06 -5.24 14.03
CA LYS A 135 -6.50 -4.48 15.17
C LYS A 135 -5.23 -3.70 14.85
N TYR A 136 -4.55 -4.06 13.76
CA TYR A 136 -3.30 -3.43 13.33
C TYR A 136 -3.47 -2.43 12.19
N LEU A 137 -4.70 -2.20 11.71
CA LEU A 137 -4.98 -1.29 10.61
C LEU A 137 -5.97 -0.22 11.01
N ASP A 138 -5.56 1.04 10.97
CA ASP A 138 -6.44 2.21 11.07
C ASP A 138 -6.56 2.89 9.70
N MET A 139 -7.61 3.70 9.51
CA MET A 139 -7.88 4.41 8.27
C MET A 139 -8.24 5.88 8.49
N ILE A 140 -7.79 6.74 7.55
CA ILE A 140 -8.27 8.10 7.36
C ILE A 140 -8.91 8.18 5.97
N PHE A 141 -10.16 8.68 5.92
CA PHE A 141 -10.89 8.93 4.67
C PHE A 141 -10.65 10.35 4.18
N THR A 142 -11.01 10.60 2.92
CA THR A 142 -10.94 11.96 2.34
C THR A 142 -11.87 12.94 3.04
N GLY A 143 -13.03 12.49 3.53
CA GLY A 143 -14.12 13.37 3.96
C GLY A 143 -14.87 13.99 2.78
N ALA A 144 -15.49 15.14 3.01
CA ALA A 144 -16.24 15.87 2.00
C ALA A 144 -15.32 16.41 0.87
N VAL A 145 -15.86 16.57 -0.32
CA VAL A 145 -15.13 17.17 -1.45
C VAL A 145 -14.78 18.63 -1.12
N ALA A 146 -13.50 18.94 -1.17
CA ALA A 146 -13.02 20.31 -0.94
C ALA A 146 -12.80 21.05 -2.26
N PRO A 147 -13.03 22.37 -2.33
CA PRO A 147 -12.88 23.16 -3.57
C PRO A 147 -11.42 23.38 -3.97
N ASN A 148 -10.48 23.36 -3.01
CA ASN A 148 -9.06 23.68 -3.19
C ASN A 148 -8.11 22.61 -2.61
N PRO A 149 -8.16 21.34 -3.07
CA PRO A 149 -7.38 20.25 -2.48
C PRO A 149 -5.87 20.50 -2.49
N SER A 150 -5.32 21.11 -3.56
CA SER A 150 -3.88 21.39 -3.68
C SER A 150 -3.36 22.32 -2.57
N GLU A 151 -4.15 23.33 -2.22
CA GLU A 151 -3.81 24.27 -1.14
C GLU A 151 -3.86 23.58 0.22
N LEU A 152 -4.88 22.76 0.45
CA LEU A 152 -5.06 22.01 1.69
C LEU A 152 -3.90 21.06 1.94
N VAL A 153 -3.49 20.25 0.95
CA VAL A 153 -2.39 19.29 1.11
C VAL A 153 -1.00 19.95 1.10
N SER A 154 -0.90 21.22 0.70
CA SER A 154 0.33 22.02 0.83
C SER A 154 0.39 22.80 2.14
N GLY A 155 -0.70 22.85 2.88
CA GLY A 155 -0.83 23.64 4.10
C GLY A 155 -0.14 23.00 5.31
N PRO A 156 0.04 23.79 6.40
CA PRO A 156 0.76 23.35 7.59
C PRO A 156 0.06 22.19 8.31
N LEU A 157 -1.27 22.12 8.28
CA LEU A 157 -2.02 21.03 8.94
C LEU A 157 -1.74 19.66 8.32
N PHE A 158 -1.50 19.58 7.01
CA PHE A 158 -1.12 18.31 6.38
C PHE A 158 0.27 17.88 6.82
N ALA A 159 1.24 18.80 6.88
CA ALA A 159 2.58 18.50 7.39
C ALA A 159 2.55 18.06 8.85
N GLU A 160 1.78 18.74 9.70
CA GLU A 160 1.57 18.35 11.11
C GLU A 160 0.95 16.93 11.23
N LEU A 161 -0.05 16.63 10.41
CA LEU A 161 -0.64 15.29 10.38
C LEU A 161 0.39 14.23 10.00
N MET A 162 1.18 14.47 8.94
CA MET A 162 2.19 13.51 8.47
C MET A 162 3.29 13.27 9.51
N GLU A 163 3.73 14.31 10.22
CA GLU A 163 4.68 14.18 11.33
C GLU A 163 4.09 13.36 12.49
N PHE A 164 2.87 13.68 12.89
CA PHE A 164 2.16 12.95 13.93
C PHE A 164 2.00 11.47 13.59
N VAL A 165 1.45 11.12 12.42
CA VAL A 165 1.19 9.71 12.06
C VAL A 165 2.49 8.93 11.87
N ARG A 166 3.57 9.59 11.39
CA ARG A 166 4.90 8.98 11.29
C ARG A 166 5.48 8.59 12.67
N SER A 167 5.15 9.35 13.73
CA SER A 167 5.61 9.04 15.09
C SER A 167 4.84 7.90 15.74
N VAL A 168 3.57 7.74 15.38
CA VAL A 168 2.63 6.79 16.01
C VAL A 168 2.63 5.41 15.33
N TYR A 169 2.69 5.38 13.99
CA TYR A 169 2.56 4.16 13.21
C TYR A 169 3.91 3.60 12.76
N ASP A 170 3.99 2.28 12.58
CA ASP A 170 5.17 1.63 12.03
C ASP A 170 5.28 1.91 10.53
N TYR A 171 4.13 1.89 9.82
CA TYR A 171 4.02 2.31 8.42
C TYR A 171 2.73 3.10 8.17
N VAL A 172 2.82 4.05 7.24
CA VAL A 172 1.70 4.85 6.75
C VAL A 172 1.63 4.69 5.24
N ILE A 173 0.53 4.16 4.74
CA ILE A 173 0.29 3.98 3.31
C ILE A 173 -0.67 5.06 2.85
N VAL A 174 -0.21 5.90 1.93
CA VAL A 174 -0.95 7.09 1.46
C VAL A 174 -1.39 6.88 0.02
N ASP A 175 -2.70 6.69 -0.20
CA ASP A 175 -3.28 6.64 -1.56
C ASP A 175 -3.42 8.06 -2.10
N THR A 176 -2.82 8.34 -3.26
CA THR A 176 -2.76 9.70 -3.81
C THR A 176 -3.41 9.77 -5.20
N PRO A 177 -3.86 10.94 -5.68
CA PRO A 177 -4.38 11.06 -7.03
C PRO A 177 -3.31 10.80 -8.12
N PRO A 178 -3.72 10.50 -9.37
CA PRO A 178 -2.82 10.23 -10.49
C PRO A 178 -1.97 11.47 -10.86
N LEU A 179 -0.67 11.26 -11.11
CA LEU A 179 0.31 12.34 -11.29
C LEU A 179 0.11 13.13 -12.59
N ASN A 180 -0.30 12.48 -13.67
CA ASN A 180 -0.49 13.17 -14.97
C ASN A 180 -1.76 14.00 -15.02
N LEU A 181 -2.63 13.93 -14.01
CA LEU A 181 -3.91 14.65 -13.98
C LEU A 181 -3.87 15.89 -13.09
N VAL A 182 -3.30 15.78 -11.90
CA VAL A 182 -3.30 16.85 -10.90
C VAL A 182 -1.99 16.89 -10.12
N ILE A 183 -1.64 18.08 -9.62
CA ILE A 183 -0.40 18.29 -8.86
C ILE A 183 -0.46 17.70 -7.45
N ASP A 184 -1.65 17.49 -6.91
CA ASP A 184 -1.88 17.07 -5.53
C ASP A 184 -1.08 15.80 -5.18
N GLY A 185 -1.02 14.83 -6.11
CA GLY A 185 -0.26 13.59 -5.92
C GLY A 185 1.22 13.82 -5.64
N LEU A 186 1.84 14.80 -6.29
CA LEU A 186 3.24 15.17 -6.04
C LEU A 186 3.41 15.91 -4.71
N LEU A 187 2.50 16.83 -4.39
CA LEU A 187 2.51 17.57 -3.13
C LEU A 187 2.42 16.64 -1.92
N ILE A 188 1.52 15.66 -1.99
CA ILE A 188 1.36 14.62 -0.97
C ILE A 188 2.59 13.71 -0.91
N ALA A 189 3.07 13.21 -2.06
CA ALA A 189 4.22 12.31 -2.12
C ALA A 189 5.52 12.95 -1.59
N LYS A 190 5.64 14.28 -1.69
CA LYS A 190 6.77 15.02 -1.13
C LYS A 190 6.83 15.01 0.40
N GLN A 191 5.70 14.76 1.07
CA GLN A 191 5.61 14.61 2.53
C GLN A 191 5.87 13.16 2.98
N CYS A 192 6.10 12.24 2.03
CA CYS A 192 6.36 10.83 2.29
C CYS A 192 7.85 10.48 2.14
N ASP A 193 8.29 9.38 2.77
CA ASP A 193 9.66 8.88 2.66
C ASP A 193 9.98 8.28 1.29
N GLY A 194 8.94 7.84 0.59
CA GLY A 194 9.08 7.27 -0.75
C GLY A 194 7.75 7.05 -1.45
N THR A 195 7.84 6.78 -2.73
CA THR A 195 6.67 6.65 -3.61
C THR A 195 6.75 5.37 -4.41
N VAL A 196 5.61 4.70 -4.53
CA VAL A 196 5.38 3.56 -5.44
C VAL A 196 4.51 4.03 -6.60
N LEU A 197 4.99 3.83 -7.83
CA LEU A 197 4.25 4.17 -9.05
C LEU A 197 3.50 2.93 -9.57
N VAL A 198 2.18 2.98 -9.62
CA VAL A 198 1.34 1.93 -10.21
C VAL A 198 1.07 2.27 -11.68
N VAL A 199 1.26 1.31 -12.57
CA VAL A 199 0.96 1.40 -14.00
C VAL A 199 0.14 0.18 -14.43
N GLU A 200 -0.79 0.34 -15.37
CA GLU A 200 -1.64 -0.75 -15.86
C GLU A 200 -1.06 -1.38 -17.12
N SER A 201 -0.92 -2.70 -17.09
CA SER A 201 -0.46 -3.47 -18.24
C SER A 201 -1.43 -3.37 -19.41
N GLY A 202 -0.90 -3.10 -20.60
CA GLY A 202 -1.68 -3.02 -21.83
C GLY A 202 -2.55 -1.76 -21.97
N ARG A 203 -2.56 -0.85 -20.98
CA ARG A 203 -3.33 0.40 -21.03
C ARG A 203 -2.47 1.64 -20.92
N THR A 204 -1.52 1.65 -19.98
CA THR A 204 -0.60 2.78 -19.81
C THR A 204 0.47 2.72 -20.87
N ASP A 205 0.57 3.72 -21.71
CA ASP A 205 1.69 3.81 -22.64
C ASP A 205 2.98 4.24 -21.93
N ARG A 206 4.10 3.97 -22.57
CA ARG A 206 5.43 4.24 -22.01
C ARG A 206 5.64 5.74 -21.75
N ALA A 207 5.14 6.61 -22.61
CA ALA A 207 5.32 8.06 -22.47
C ALA A 207 4.59 8.59 -21.23
N GLN A 208 3.40 8.08 -20.93
CA GLN A 208 2.64 8.43 -19.72
C GLN A 208 3.37 7.97 -18.45
N ALA A 209 3.91 6.75 -18.44
CA ALA A 209 4.67 6.23 -17.30
C ALA A 209 5.99 7.00 -17.10
N ASP A 210 6.72 7.27 -18.20
CA ASP A 210 7.96 8.05 -18.15
C ASP A 210 7.71 9.48 -17.69
N LYS A 211 6.60 10.12 -18.11
CA LYS A 211 6.21 11.46 -17.64
C LYS A 211 5.97 11.46 -16.13
N ALA A 212 5.21 10.52 -15.61
CA ALA A 212 4.95 10.41 -14.16
C ALA A 212 6.26 10.18 -13.39
N LYS A 213 7.14 9.30 -13.86
CA LYS A 213 8.47 9.07 -13.29
C LYS A 213 9.31 10.34 -13.27
N GLN A 214 9.34 11.10 -14.37
CA GLN A 214 10.08 12.36 -14.45
C GLN A 214 9.55 13.39 -13.46
N GLN A 215 8.23 13.52 -13.31
CA GLN A 215 7.63 14.41 -12.32
C GLN A 215 8.08 14.07 -10.88
N ILE A 216 8.10 12.79 -10.51
CA ILE A 216 8.61 12.30 -9.22
C ILE A 216 10.08 12.71 -9.04
N GLN A 217 10.91 12.49 -10.07
CA GLN A 217 12.34 12.80 -10.03
C GLN A 217 12.61 14.33 -9.93
N TYR A 218 11.92 15.16 -10.74
CA TYR A 218 12.05 16.62 -10.71
C TYR A 218 11.59 17.23 -9.37
N ALA A 219 10.60 16.63 -8.72
CA ALA A 219 10.16 17.03 -7.39
C ALA A 219 11.14 16.61 -6.27
N GLY A 220 12.21 15.85 -6.60
CA GLY A 220 13.15 15.32 -5.62
C GLY A 220 12.56 14.22 -4.73
N ILE A 221 11.50 13.56 -5.18
CA ILE A 221 10.79 12.52 -4.44
C ILE A 221 11.50 11.17 -4.69
N ARG A 222 11.69 10.38 -3.63
CA ARG A 222 12.28 9.06 -3.73
C ARG A 222 11.29 8.07 -4.35
N LEU A 223 11.60 7.57 -5.55
CA LEU A 223 10.86 6.48 -6.19
C LEU A 223 11.39 5.14 -5.65
N LEU A 224 10.55 4.41 -4.90
CA LEU A 224 10.87 3.08 -4.35
C LEU A 224 10.78 1.99 -5.41
N GLY A 225 9.92 2.17 -6.41
CA GLY A 225 9.72 1.23 -7.50
C GLY A 225 8.41 1.45 -8.25
N ALA A 226 8.17 0.59 -9.23
CA ALA A 226 6.92 0.58 -9.99
C ALA A 226 6.23 -0.78 -9.88
N VAL A 227 4.90 -0.78 -9.87
CA VAL A 227 4.04 -1.96 -9.90
C VAL A 227 3.32 -2.02 -11.23
N LEU A 228 3.56 -3.07 -12.00
CA LEU A 228 2.78 -3.37 -13.20
C LEU A 228 1.52 -4.13 -12.79
N ASN A 229 0.40 -3.42 -12.71
CA ASN A 229 -0.90 -3.96 -12.32
C ASN A 229 -1.66 -4.54 -13.51
N LYS A 230 -2.61 -5.45 -13.25
CA LYS A 230 -3.49 -6.11 -14.24
C LYS A 230 -2.70 -6.82 -15.36
N ALA A 231 -1.45 -7.23 -15.09
CA ALA A 231 -0.66 -7.97 -16.05
C ALA A 231 -1.33 -9.32 -16.36
N PRO A 232 -1.45 -9.72 -17.64
CA PRO A 232 -2.04 -11.01 -18.00
C PRO A 232 -1.18 -12.13 -17.42
N VAL A 233 -1.83 -13.05 -16.74
CA VAL A 233 -1.16 -14.26 -16.23
C VAL A 233 -1.09 -15.26 -17.35
N TYR A 234 0.03 -15.34 -18.03
CA TYR A 234 0.26 -16.44 -18.97
C TYR A 234 0.52 -17.71 -18.16
N GLU A 235 -0.46 -18.60 -18.12
CA GLU A 235 -0.20 -19.98 -17.75
C GLU A 235 0.75 -20.54 -18.81
N LYS A 236 2.00 -20.82 -18.43
CA LYS A 236 2.88 -21.63 -19.29
C LYS A 236 2.21 -22.99 -19.42
N ARG A 237 1.40 -23.19 -20.46
CA ARG A 237 1.09 -24.51 -20.95
C ARG A 237 2.43 -25.15 -21.28
N TYR A 238 2.80 -26.17 -20.56
CA TYR A 238 3.95 -27.02 -20.89
C TYR A 238 3.71 -27.59 -22.29
N GLY A 239 4.26 -26.91 -23.28
CA GLY A 239 4.33 -27.34 -24.67
C GLY A 239 5.75 -27.03 -25.14
N TYR A 240 6.46 -28.05 -25.57
CA TYR A 240 7.78 -27.96 -26.19
C TYR A 240 7.76 -26.86 -27.26
N GLY A 241 8.51 -25.79 -27.06
CA GLY A 241 8.68 -24.73 -28.04
C GLY A 241 9.86 -23.84 -27.65
N TYR A 242 10.91 -23.90 -28.44
CA TYR A 242 12.07 -22.99 -28.35
C TYR A 242 11.61 -21.55 -28.53
N GLY A 243 11.81 -20.71 -27.51
CA GLY A 243 11.54 -19.29 -27.58
C GLY A 243 12.47 -18.52 -26.65
N TYR A 244 13.37 -17.72 -27.22
CA TYR A 244 14.23 -16.78 -26.53
C TYR A 244 13.37 -15.75 -25.80
N GLY A 245 13.39 -15.76 -24.45
CA GLY A 245 12.75 -14.75 -23.63
C GLY A 245 13.68 -14.35 -22.48
N TYR A 246 14.19 -13.14 -22.50
CA TYR A 246 14.92 -12.54 -21.38
C TYR A 246 13.96 -12.39 -20.19
N GLY A 247 14.11 -13.26 -19.19
CA GLY A 247 13.41 -13.16 -17.91
C GLY A 247 14.42 -13.20 -16.78
N TYR A 248 14.64 -12.09 -16.11
CA TYR A 248 15.34 -12.06 -14.82
C TYR A 248 14.45 -12.70 -13.77
N GLY A 249 14.68 -13.98 -13.47
CA GLY A 249 14.03 -14.69 -12.38
C GLY A 249 15.07 -15.06 -11.34
N TYR A 250 15.09 -14.37 -10.20
CA TYR A 250 15.78 -14.85 -9.02
C TYR A 250 14.93 -15.95 -8.38
N GLY A 251 15.27 -17.20 -8.66
CA GLY A 251 14.70 -18.37 -8.01
C GLY A 251 15.67 -18.92 -6.97
N TYR A 252 15.42 -18.68 -5.70
CA TYR A 252 16.05 -19.45 -4.61
C TYR A 252 15.23 -20.74 -4.41
N GLY A 253 15.71 -21.84 -4.98
CA GLY A 253 15.18 -23.18 -4.72
C GLY A 253 16.07 -23.89 -3.71
N TYR A 254 15.63 -24.05 -2.46
CA TYR A 254 16.21 -25.02 -1.52
C TYR A 254 15.53 -26.37 -1.75
N GLY A 255 16.20 -27.27 -2.47
CA GLY A 255 15.79 -28.66 -2.61
C GLY A 255 16.59 -29.55 -1.67
N TYR A 256 15.97 -30.06 -0.61
CA TYR A 256 16.49 -31.18 0.16
C TYR A 256 16.13 -32.48 -0.56
N GLY A 257 17.11 -33.10 -1.21
CA GLY A 257 16.97 -34.43 -1.80
C GLY A 257 17.39 -35.51 -0.82
N TYR A 258 16.44 -36.34 -0.38
CA TYR A 258 16.74 -37.62 0.24
C TYR A 258 16.91 -38.68 -0.85
N GLY A 259 18.12 -39.24 -0.98
CA GLY A 259 18.40 -40.36 -1.85
C GLY A 259 17.79 -41.66 -1.31
N LYS A 260 17.14 -42.39 -2.19
CA LYS A 260 16.90 -43.84 -2.03
C LYS A 260 17.50 -44.58 -3.22
N SER A 261 18.51 -45.36 -2.88
CA SER A 261 19.13 -46.37 -3.75
C SER A 261 18.07 -47.42 -4.17
N ALA A 262 17.98 -47.70 -5.45
CA ALA A 262 17.26 -48.87 -5.93
C ALA A 262 18.20 -49.70 -6.82
N LYS A 263 18.30 -50.96 -6.45
CA LYS A 263 19.11 -52.04 -6.95
C LYS A 263 18.94 -52.27 -8.46
N LYS A 264 20.08 -52.52 -9.14
CA LYS A 264 20.18 -53.27 -10.38
C LYS A 264 19.64 -54.71 -10.20
N ASN A 265 18.77 -55.17 -11.08
CA ASN A 265 18.64 -56.59 -11.43
C ASN A 265 18.61 -56.66 -12.94
N GLY A 266 19.68 -57.26 -13.45
CA GLY A 266 19.76 -57.67 -14.82
C GLY A 266 18.91 -58.94 -15.05
N LYS A 267 18.44 -59.12 -16.27
CA LYS A 267 18.22 -60.43 -16.91
C LYS A 267 18.44 -60.35 -18.40
N GLU A 268 19.19 -61.33 -18.79
CA GLU A 268 19.70 -61.63 -20.12
C GLU A 268 18.67 -61.93 -21.20
N LYS A 269 19.14 -61.78 -22.40
CA LYS A 269 18.80 -62.32 -23.73
C LYS A 269 18.05 -63.65 -23.79
N LYS A 270 17.21 -63.74 -24.79
CA LYS A 270 17.18 -64.72 -25.94
C LYS A 270 15.78 -64.61 -26.58
N LYS A 271 15.64 -64.48 -27.80
CA LYS A 271 15.91 -64.89 -29.16
C LYS A 271 15.27 -63.90 -30.12
#